data_6fbef89c985e8dfb39268119ccd986bc
#
_entry.id   6fbef89c985e8dfb39268119ccd986bc
#
_cell.length_a   1.000
_cell.length_b   1.000
_cell.length_c   1.000
_cell.angle_alpha   90.00
_cell.angle_beta   90.00
_cell.angle_gamma   90.00
#
_symmetry.space_group_name_H-M   'P 1'
#
loop_
_entity.id
_entity.type
_entity.pdbx_description
1 polymer ?
#
loop_
_entity_poly.entity_id
_entity_poly.type
_entity_poly.pdbx_seq_one_letter_code
_entity_poly.pdbx_strand_id
1 'polypeptide(L)'
;MTEEQRRKIKNYDYLNQIALKGKTLFTGSSLMEMFPICEIARSRGIEEVVYNRGVGGLNTDEFLEYIHILLLDLEPSRIFINIGTNDIAEKDFGDQWFDHLMDNYRKILKIIYEKLDKPEVYVMAFYPANLHLPWQTAESIEWMKLRTPENIERCNKELKKIAEFFGCNYLNCNIDLIDKNGEQKTEYAIDGVHMYANGYLKVFDSLVQYLH
;
A
#
# COMPACT_ATOMS: atom_id res chain seq x y z
N MET A 1 3.30 -13.35 11.25
CA MET A 1 3.56 -13.64 9.81
C MET A 1 3.32 -15.11 9.49
N THR A 2 2.61 -15.43 8.39
CA THR A 2 2.30 -16.80 7.93
C THR A 2 3.47 -17.42 7.17
N GLU A 3 3.44 -18.76 6.99
CA GLU A 3 4.44 -19.48 6.18
C GLU A 3 4.38 -19.06 4.69
N GLU A 4 3.19 -18.75 4.16
CA GLU A 4 3.03 -18.27 2.79
C GLU A 4 3.71 -16.91 2.58
N GLN A 5 3.53 -15.97 3.52
CA GLN A 5 4.22 -14.67 3.49
C GLN A 5 5.74 -14.85 3.52
N ARG A 6 6.28 -15.73 4.40
CA ARG A 6 7.72 -16.02 4.45
C ARG A 6 8.26 -16.55 3.13
N ARG A 7 7.54 -17.50 2.50
CA ARG A 7 7.92 -18.05 1.19
C ARG A 7 7.92 -16.99 0.12
N LYS A 8 6.94 -16.09 0.13
CA LYS A 8 6.87 -14.99 -0.84
C LYS A 8 8.03 -14.01 -0.67
N ILE A 9 8.32 -13.60 0.55
CA ILE A 9 9.47 -12.74 0.86
C ILE A 9 10.78 -13.42 0.44
N LYS A 10 10.93 -14.73 0.70
CA LYS A 10 12.10 -15.49 0.24
C LYS A 10 12.24 -15.52 -1.28
N ASN A 11 11.14 -15.61 -2.02
CA ASN A 11 11.17 -15.51 -3.48
C ASN A 11 11.60 -14.10 -3.94
N TYR A 12 11.17 -13.05 -3.24
CA TYR A 12 11.64 -11.70 -3.54
C TYR A 12 13.13 -11.51 -3.27
N ASP A 13 13.67 -12.11 -2.21
CA ASP A 13 15.10 -12.13 -1.93
C ASP A 13 15.91 -12.72 -3.12
N TYR A 14 15.46 -13.83 -3.70
CA TYR A 14 16.09 -14.39 -4.90
C TYR A 14 15.93 -13.48 -6.13
N LEU A 15 14.75 -12.91 -6.34
CA LEU A 15 14.50 -12.03 -7.49
C LEU A 15 15.29 -10.72 -7.38
N ASN A 16 15.55 -10.22 -6.18
CA ASN A 16 16.33 -9.01 -5.97
C ASN A 16 17.80 -9.17 -6.40
N GLN A 17 18.32 -10.40 -6.43
CA GLN A 17 19.69 -10.69 -6.90
C GLN A 17 19.89 -10.44 -8.40
N ILE A 18 18.79 -10.51 -9.17
CA ILE A 18 18.82 -10.28 -10.63
C ILE A 18 18.08 -9.01 -11.05
N ALA A 19 17.52 -8.28 -10.11
CA ALA A 19 16.75 -7.07 -10.38
C ALA A 19 17.69 -5.91 -10.80
N LEU A 20 17.23 -5.11 -11.74
CA LEU A 20 17.89 -3.85 -12.10
C LEU A 20 17.65 -2.83 -10.99
N LYS A 21 18.74 -2.31 -10.44
CA LYS A 21 18.70 -1.26 -9.40
C LYS A 21 18.24 0.08 -9.99
N GLY A 22 17.78 0.98 -9.10
CA GLY A 22 17.40 2.33 -9.49
C GLY A 22 16.11 2.43 -10.32
N LYS A 23 15.25 1.41 -10.26
CA LYS A 23 13.98 1.39 -11.00
C LYS A 23 12.80 1.78 -10.12
N THR A 24 11.62 1.90 -10.71
CA THR A 24 10.38 2.19 -9.99
C THR A 24 9.91 0.96 -9.22
N LEU A 25 9.58 1.16 -7.94
CA LEU A 25 9.11 0.14 -7.03
C LEU A 25 7.71 0.47 -6.50
N PHE A 26 6.81 -0.50 -6.58
CA PHE A 26 5.56 -0.55 -5.84
C PHE A 26 5.73 -1.55 -4.69
N THR A 27 5.39 -1.13 -3.45
CA THR A 27 5.58 -1.98 -2.27
C THR A 27 4.51 -1.71 -1.21
N GLY A 28 4.23 -2.72 -0.39
CA GLY A 28 3.18 -2.64 0.63
C GLY A 28 2.56 -3.99 0.97
N SER A 29 1.27 -3.98 1.31
CA SER A 29 0.53 -5.19 1.66
C SER A 29 -0.25 -5.80 0.47
N SER A 30 -1.36 -6.49 0.75
CA SER A 30 -2.19 -7.15 -0.28
C SER A 30 -2.71 -6.20 -1.36
N LEU A 31 -3.02 -4.97 -1.01
CA LEU A 31 -3.50 -3.96 -1.96
C LEU A 31 -2.43 -3.58 -2.99
N MET A 32 -1.16 -3.69 -2.65
CA MET A 32 -0.05 -3.55 -3.60
C MET A 32 0.26 -4.87 -4.28
N GLU A 33 0.23 -5.99 -3.56
CA GLU A 33 0.42 -7.32 -4.15
C GLU A 33 -0.52 -7.60 -5.32
N MET A 34 -1.81 -7.29 -5.11
CA MET A 34 -2.87 -7.53 -6.10
C MET A 34 -2.92 -6.47 -7.21
N PHE A 35 -2.17 -5.37 -7.10
CA PHE A 35 -2.11 -4.35 -8.13
C PHE A 35 -1.34 -4.90 -9.35
N PRO A 36 -2.00 -5.16 -10.49
CA PRO A 36 -1.34 -5.69 -11.69
C PRO A 36 -0.59 -4.57 -12.43
N ILE A 37 0.22 -3.81 -11.70
CA ILE A 37 0.86 -2.57 -12.17
C ILE A 37 1.73 -2.80 -13.40
N CYS A 38 2.48 -3.91 -13.45
CA CYS A 38 3.37 -4.21 -14.59
C CYS A 38 2.55 -4.45 -15.87
N GLU A 39 1.42 -5.15 -15.78
CA GLU A 39 0.54 -5.41 -16.92
C GLU A 39 -0.15 -4.12 -17.38
N ILE A 40 -0.72 -3.35 -16.44
CA ILE A 40 -1.42 -2.10 -16.76
C ILE A 40 -0.44 -1.08 -17.36
N ALA A 41 0.72 -0.86 -16.75
CA ALA A 41 1.74 0.06 -17.26
C ALA A 41 2.14 -0.31 -18.70
N ARG A 42 2.43 -1.60 -18.94
CA ARG A 42 2.81 -2.07 -20.27
C ARG A 42 1.68 -1.90 -21.29
N SER A 43 0.41 -2.17 -20.92
CA SER A 43 -0.75 -1.98 -21.79
C SER A 43 -1.00 -0.50 -22.16
N ARG A 44 -0.49 0.42 -21.36
CA ARG A 44 -0.55 1.88 -21.58
C ARG A 44 0.69 2.45 -22.25
N GLY A 45 1.62 1.59 -22.71
CA GLY A 45 2.83 1.99 -23.43
C GLY A 45 3.94 2.54 -22.52
N ILE A 46 3.86 2.34 -21.21
CA ILE A 46 4.94 2.72 -20.28
C ILE A 46 6.06 1.69 -20.41
N GLU A 47 7.24 2.17 -20.85
CA GLU A 47 8.41 1.32 -21.05
C GLU A 47 9.27 1.19 -19.79
N GLU A 48 9.06 2.04 -18.80
CA GLU A 48 9.78 2.01 -17.53
C GLU A 48 9.70 0.64 -16.86
N VAL A 49 10.82 0.20 -16.30
CA VAL A 49 10.86 -1.04 -15.53
C VAL A 49 10.24 -0.80 -14.16
N VAL A 50 9.15 -1.50 -13.90
CA VAL A 50 8.39 -1.41 -12.65
C VAL A 50 8.48 -2.75 -11.92
N TYR A 51 8.85 -2.71 -10.64
CA TYR A 51 8.79 -3.86 -9.74
C TYR A 51 7.65 -3.73 -8.75
N ASN A 52 7.05 -4.85 -8.39
CA ASN A 52 6.08 -4.95 -7.31
C ASN A 52 6.61 -5.91 -6.23
N ARG A 53 6.69 -5.43 -4.98
CA ARG A 53 7.09 -6.18 -3.78
C ARG A 53 6.01 -6.15 -2.70
N GLY A 54 4.75 -6.06 -3.10
CA GLY A 54 3.61 -6.22 -2.19
C GLY A 54 3.53 -7.64 -1.63
N VAL A 55 3.19 -7.76 -0.33
CA VAL A 55 2.94 -9.05 0.34
C VAL A 55 1.67 -8.97 1.16
N GLY A 56 0.69 -9.81 0.83
CA GLY A 56 -0.62 -9.84 1.46
C GLY A 56 -0.57 -10.07 2.97
N GLY A 57 -1.41 -9.34 3.69
CA GLY A 57 -1.58 -9.48 5.13
C GLY A 57 -0.49 -8.87 5.99
N LEU A 58 0.59 -8.29 5.43
CA LEU A 58 1.60 -7.62 6.25
C LEU A 58 1.03 -6.38 6.93
N ASN A 59 1.35 -6.21 8.21
CA ASN A 59 1.25 -4.96 8.93
C ASN A 59 2.57 -4.16 8.84
N THR A 60 2.61 -2.98 9.44
CA THR A 60 3.81 -2.13 9.38
C THR A 60 5.00 -2.67 10.17
N ASP A 61 4.81 -3.43 11.24
CA ASP A 61 5.91 -4.07 11.98
C ASP A 61 6.58 -5.15 11.15
N GLU A 62 5.77 -6.03 10.53
CA GLU A 62 6.27 -7.07 9.64
C GLU A 62 6.95 -6.47 8.41
N PHE A 63 6.41 -5.36 7.86
CA PHE A 63 7.06 -4.64 6.76
C PHE A 63 8.43 -4.09 7.18
N LEU A 64 8.56 -3.49 8.38
CA LEU A 64 9.82 -2.99 8.93
C LEU A 64 10.84 -4.10 9.14
N GLU A 65 10.42 -5.29 9.61
CA GLU A 65 11.30 -6.46 9.79
C GLU A 65 11.95 -6.88 8.45
N TYR A 66 11.20 -6.79 7.34
CA TYR A 66 11.64 -7.24 6.02
C TYR A 66 11.88 -6.09 5.03
N ILE A 67 12.02 -4.85 5.51
CA ILE A 67 12.16 -3.65 4.66
C ILE A 67 13.35 -3.75 3.67
N HIS A 68 14.40 -4.48 4.03
CA HIS A 68 15.52 -4.73 3.14
C HIS A 68 15.05 -5.40 1.85
N ILE A 69 14.40 -6.56 1.97
CA ILE A 69 13.94 -7.35 0.82
C ILE A 69 12.80 -6.65 0.07
N LEU A 70 11.86 -6.05 0.84
CA LEU A 70 10.65 -5.45 0.27
C LEU A 70 10.90 -4.08 -0.38
N LEU A 71 12.07 -3.44 -0.10
CA LEU A 71 12.35 -2.11 -0.59
C LEU A 71 13.83 -1.85 -0.86
N LEU A 72 14.70 -1.92 0.16
CA LEU A 72 16.03 -1.34 0.10
C LEU A 72 16.97 -2.05 -0.88
N ASP A 73 16.89 -3.37 -0.98
CA ASP A 73 17.78 -4.18 -1.85
C ASP A 73 17.62 -3.85 -3.33
N LEU A 74 16.52 -3.24 -3.73
CA LEU A 74 16.28 -2.79 -5.11
C LEU A 74 16.90 -1.42 -5.39
N GLU A 75 17.33 -0.68 -4.35
CA GLU A 75 17.85 0.68 -4.47
C GLU A 75 16.98 1.56 -5.39
N PRO A 76 15.63 1.58 -5.18
CA PRO A 76 14.73 2.21 -6.14
C PRO A 76 14.95 3.73 -6.20
N SER A 77 14.90 4.29 -7.42
CA SER A 77 14.90 5.74 -7.62
C SER A 77 13.52 6.35 -7.38
N ARG A 78 12.47 5.55 -7.55
CA ARG A 78 11.07 5.97 -7.33
C ARG A 78 10.32 4.88 -6.58
N ILE A 79 9.57 5.28 -5.55
CA ILE A 79 8.86 4.36 -4.64
C ILE A 79 7.41 4.79 -4.52
N PHE A 80 6.49 3.86 -4.80
CA PHE A 80 5.07 3.97 -4.44
C PHE A 80 4.79 2.99 -3.29
N ILE A 81 4.44 3.54 -2.12
CA ILE A 81 4.21 2.72 -0.92
C ILE A 81 2.78 2.84 -0.40
N ASN A 82 2.12 1.68 -0.20
CA ASN A 82 0.83 1.55 0.48
C ASN A 82 0.88 0.37 1.44
N ILE A 83 1.13 0.66 2.71
CA ILE A 83 1.20 -0.31 3.82
C ILE A 83 0.42 0.23 5.01
N GLY A 84 -0.15 -0.62 5.86
CA GLY A 84 -0.78 -0.22 7.12
C GLY A 84 -2.28 -0.45 7.17
N THR A 85 -2.94 -0.86 6.07
CA THR A 85 -4.37 -1.22 6.13
C THR A 85 -4.63 -2.34 7.15
N ASN A 86 -3.67 -3.25 7.37
CA ASN A 86 -3.79 -4.34 8.33
C ASN A 86 -3.52 -3.90 9.77
N ASP A 87 -2.96 -2.72 9.99
CA ASP A 87 -2.77 -2.09 11.29
C ASP A 87 -4.06 -1.41 11.80
N ILE A 88 -5.00 -1.10 10.89
CA ILE A 88 -6.31 -0.54 11.25
C ILE A 88 -7.19 -1.68 11.82
N ALA A 89 -6.81 -2.17 13.00
CA ALA A 89 -7.45 -3.26 13.71
C ALA A 89 -7.13 -3.20 15.20
N GLU A 90 -8.07 -3.58 16.06
CA GLU A 90 -7.85 -3.65 17.52
C GLU A 90 -6.96 -4.83 17.96
N LYS A 91 -6.86 -5.84 17.10
CA LYS A 91 -6.33 -7.17 17.45
C LYS A 91 -4.97 -7.13 18.16
N ASP A 92 -4.06 -6.29 17.67
CA ASP A 92 -2.67 -6.31 18.14
C ASP A 92 -2.33 -5.11 19.04
N PHE A 93 -3.06 -3.99 18.94
CA PHE A 93 -2.69 -2.71 19.57
C PHE A 93 -3.85 -2.05 20.36
N GLY A 94 -5.04 -2.66 20.42
CA GLY A 94 -6.19 -2.07 21.09
C GLY A 94 -6.45 -0.64 20.60
N ASP A 95 -6.65 0.28 21.53
CA ASP A 95 -6.92 1.71 21.22
C ASP A 95 -5.67 2.46 20.69
N GLN A 96 -4.47 1.88 20.76
CA GLN A 96 -3.22 2.51 20.34
C GLN A 96 -2.85 2.24 18.86
N TRP A 97 -3.68 1.51 18.14
CA TRP A 97 -3.42 1.11 16.75
C TRP A 97 -3.07 2.30 15.85
N PHE A 98 -3.73 3.44 16.03
CA PHE A 98 -3.51 4.63 15.20
C PHE A 98 -2.12 5.23 15.42
N ASP A 99 -1.73 5.46 16.66
CA ASP A 99 -0.43 6.06 16.99
C ASP A 99 0.70 5.13 16.60
N HIS A 100 0.54 3.82 16.83
CA HIS A 100 1.49 2.80 16.42
C HIS A 100 1.70 2.78 14.90
N LEU A 101 0.61 2.78 14.12
CA LEU A 101 0.66 2.85 12.66
C LEU A 101 1.42 4.10 12.18
N MET A 102 1.10 5.27 12.72
CA MET A 102 1.74 6.52 12.31
C MET A 102 3.21 6.59 12.71
N ASP A 103 3.57 6.05 13.87
CA ASP A 103 4.97 5.96 14.30
C ASP A 103 5.78 5.00 13.42
N ASN A 104 5.20 3.90 13.00
CA ASN A 104 5.85 2.99 12.08
C ASN A 104 6.02 3.61 10.68
N TYR A 105 5.07 4.39 10.19
CA TYR A 105 5.27 5.15 8.95
C TYR A 105 6.44 6.13 9.05
N ARG A 106 6.59 6.85 10.18
CA ARG A 106 7.74 7.73 10.42
C ARG A 106 9.07 6.95 10.39
N LYS A 107 9.10 5.75 11.00
CA LYS A 107 10.29 4.87 10.97
C LYS A 107 10.61 4.41 9.55
N ILE A 108 9.60 3.98 8.77
CA ILE A 108 9.76 3.54 7.38
C ILE A 108 10.37 4.66 6.54
N LEU A 109 9.79 5.86 6.56
CA LEU A 109 10.29 6.99 5.77
C LEU A 109 11.68 7.43 6.21
N LYS A 110 11.95 7.44 7.52
CA LYS A 110 13.29 7.72 8.04
C LYS A 110 14.32 6.74 7.48
N ILE A 111 14.04 5.43 7.53
CA ILE A 111 14.93 4.39 6.99
C ILE A 111 15.17 4.59 5.49
N ILE A 112 14.13 4.90 4.71
CA ILE A 112 14.24 5.14 3.29
C ILE A 112 15.26 6.26 3.01
N TYR A 113 15.12 7.42 3.66
CA TYR A 113 16.01 8.57 3.44
C TYR A 113 17.40 8.42 4.06
N GLU A 114 17.57 7.56 5.07
CA GLU A 114 18.88 7.25 5.63
C GLU A 114 19.67 6.24 4.78
N LYS A 115 18.97 5.39 4.02
CA LYS A 115 19.59 4.25 3.33
C LYS A 115 19.67 4.42 1.81
N LEU A 116 18.82 5.24 1.21
CA LEU A 116 18.78 5.45 -0.24
C LEU A 116 19.20 6.87 -0.61
N ASP A 117 19.82 7.01 -1.79
CA ASP A 117 20.27 8.30 -2.29
C ASP A 117 19.12 9.03 -3.00
N LYS A 118 18.45 9.91 -2.26
CA LYS A 118 17.40 10.84 -2.76
C LYS A 118 16.31 10.17 -3.60
N PRO A 119 15.66 9.10 -3.12
CA PRO A 119 14.59 8.49 -3.87
C PRO A 119 13.39 9.43 -3.97
N GLU A 120 12.66 9.37 -5.06
CA GLU A 120 11.37 10.02 -5.20
C GLU A 120 10.29 9.13 -4.53
N VAL A 121 9.73 9.58 -3.41
CA VAL A 121 8.79 8.76 -2.61
C VAL A 121 7.37 9.29 -2.75
N TYR A 122 6.46 8.39 -3.15
CA TYR A 122 5.02 8.58 -3.19
C TYR A 122 4.36 7.75 -2.10
N VAL A 123 3.94 8.43 -1.03
CA VAL A 123 3.14 7.83 0.04
C VAL A 123 1.69 7.82 -0.42
N MET A 124 1.16 6.65 -0.71
CA MET A 124 -0.19 6.50 -1.22
C MET A 124 -1.20 6.47 -0.07
N ALA A 125 -2.30 7.19 -0.26
CA ALA A 125 -3.42 7.17 0.68
C ALA A 125 -3.94 5.74 0.91
N PHE A 126 -4.37 5.44 2.14
CA PHE A 126 -5.15 4.23 2.40
C PHE A 126 -6.40 4.24 1.53
N TYR A 127 -6.67 3.12 0.87
CA TYR A 127 -7.86 2.98 0.04
C TYR A 127 -9.12 2.85 0.89
N PRO A 128 -10.28 3.24 0.34
CA PRO A 128 -11.55 3.08 1.04
C PRO A 128 -11.87 1.60 1.24
N ALA A 129 -12.54 1.27 2.33
CA ALA A 129 -13.17 -0.02 2.54
C ALA A 129 -14.69 0.07 2.35
N ASN A 130 -15.36 -1.07 2.23
CA ASN A 130 -16.82 -1.14 2.20
C ASN A 130 -17.29 -2.21 3.18
N LEU A 131 -17.98 -1.78 4.23
CA LEU A 131 -18.48 -2.64 5.31
C LEU A 131 -19.91 -3.15 5.05
N HIS A 132 -20.51 -2.78 3.91
CA HIS A 132 -21.93 -3.00 3.61
C HIS A 132 -22.17 -3.80 2.33
N LEU A 133 -21.16 -4.57 1.86
CA LEU A 133 -21.36 -5.41 0.67
C LEU A 133 -22.37 -6.55 0.96
N PRO A 134 -23.28 -6.85 0.02
CA PRO A 134 -24.34 -7.83 0.28
C PRO A 134 -23.85 -9.26 0.48
N TRP A 135 -22.60 -9.57 0.14
CA TRP A 135 -21.99 -10.91 0.28
C TRP A 135 -20.99 -11.02 1.44
N GLN A 136 -20.84 -9.97 2.25
CA GLN A 136 -19.98 -10.04 3.43
C GLN A 136 -20.56 -10.92 4.53
N THR A 137 -19.67 -11.59 5.25
CA THR A 137 -20.00 -12.34 6.46
C THR A 137 -19.84 -11.46 7.70
N ALA A 138 -20.53 -11.81 8.79
CA ALA A 138 -20.37 -11.13 10.07
C ALA A 138 -18.91 -11.17 10.57
N GLU A 139 -18.19 -12.26 10.30
CA GLU A 139 -16.76 -12.40 10.64
C GLU A 139 -15.88 -11.41 9.85
N SER A 140 -16.12 -11.26 8.55
CA SER A 140 -15.37 -10.31 7.74
C SER A 140 -15.64 -8.87 8.15
N ILE A 141 -16.89 -8.52 8.49
CA ILE A 141 -17.26 -7.20 8.99
C ILE A 141 -16.57 -6.92 10.33
N GLU A 142 -16.59 -7.86 11.28
CA GLU A 142 -15.92 -7.72 12.57
C GLU A 142 -14.40 -7.51 12.40
N TRP A 143 -13.77 -8.24 11.49
CA TRP A 143 -12.34 -8.08 11.21
C TRP A 143 -11.99 -6.70 10.67
N MET A 144 -12.87 -6.05 9.90
CA MET A 144 -12.61 -4.73 9.31
C MET A 144 -13.38 -3.59 9.98
N LYS A 145 -14.00 -3.80 11.13
CA LYS A 145 -14.90 -2.83 11.79
C LYS A 145 -14.30 -1.44 12.02
N LEU A 146 -12.97 -1.35 12.16
CA LEU A 146 -12.27 -0.08 12.31
C LEU A 146 -11.94 0.62 10.98
N ARG A 147 -12.15 -0.03 9.83
CA ARG A 147 -11.86 0.54 8.51
C ARG A 147 -13.02 1.36 7.99
N THR A 148 -13.61 2.17 8.88
CA THR A 148 -14.68 3.11 8.51
C THR A 148 -14.14 4.27 7.69
N PRO A 149 -15.00 4.96 6.90
CA PRO A 149 -14.60 6.17 6.18
C PRO A 149 -13.92 7.21 7.07
N GLU A 150 -14.40 7.41 8.30
CA GLU A 150 -13.85 8.38 9.25
C GLU A 150 -12.44 8.01 9.72
N ASN A 151 -12.22 6.73 10.03
CA ASN A 151 -10.89 6.25 10.45
C ASN A 151 -9.90 6.29 9.31
N ILE A 152 -10.30 5.89 8.10
CA ILE A 152 -9.46 5.97 6.90
C ILE A 152 -9.13 7.43 6.59
N GLU A 153 -10.09 8.35 6.67
CA GLU A 153 -9.85 9.78 6.48
C GLU A 153 -8.90 10.34 7.56
N ARG A 154 -9.08 9.96 8.83
CA ARG A 154 -8.16 10.32 9.93
C ARG A 154 -6.75 9.86 9.65
N CYS A 155 -6.58 8.60 9.24
CA CYS A 155 -5.27 8.06 8.87
C CYS A 155 -4.67 8.82 7.69
N ASN A 156 -5.44 9.09 6.65
CA ASN A 156 -4.99 9.78 5.45
C ASN A 156 -4.59 11.23 5.72
N LYS A 157 -5.30 11.93 6.61
CA LYS A 157 -4.93 13.29 7.05
C LYS A 157 -3.57 13.31 7.77
N GLU A 158 -3.33 12.36 8.67
CA GLU A 158 -2.06 12.30 9.40
C GLU A 158 -0.93 11.82 8.49
N LEU A 159 -1.18 10.81 7.66
CA LEU A 159 -0.22 10.30 6.69
C LEU A 159 0.26 11.39 5.72
N LYS A 160 -0.64 12.27 5.30
CA LYS A 160 -0.28 13.44 4.49
C LYS A 160 0.71 14.36 5.21
N LYS A 161 0.48 14.68 6.49
CA LYS A 161 1.40 15.50 7.29
C LYS A 161 2.77 14.83 7.47
N ILE A 162 2.77 13.51 7.68
CA ILE A 162 4.01 12.74 7.78
C ILE A 162 4.77 12.81 6.44
N ALA A 163 4.10 12.62 5.31
CA ALA A 163 4.71 12.73 3.99
C ALA A 163 5.31 14.13 3.77
N GLU A 164 4.56 15.19 4.07
CA GLU A 164 5.02 16.58 3.97
C GLU A 164 6.24 16.84 4.87
N PHE A 165 6.25 16.34 6.11
CA PHE A 165 7.39 16.48 7.03
C PHE A 165 8.68 15.86 6.49
N PHE A 166 8.59 14.70 5.81
CA PHE A 166 9.73 14.03 5.19
C PHE A 166 10.06 14.53 3.78
N GLY A 167 9.28 15.47 3.22
CA GLY A 167 9.45 15.94 1.84
C GLY A 167 9.02 14.90 0.77
N CYS A 168 8.17 13.95 1.15
CA CYS A 168 7.57 12.97 0.24
C CYS A 168 6.36 13.56 -0.51
N ASN A 169 6.05 12.98 -1.66
CA ASN A 169 4.78 13.21 -2.32
C ASN A 169 3.66 12.39 -1.64
N TYR A 170 2.57 13.03 -1.23
CA TYR A 170 1.36 12.32 -0.81
C TYR A 170 0.44 12.16 -2.01
N LEU A 171 0.04 10.93 -2.31
CA LEU A 171 -0.76 10.58 -3.48
C LEU A 171 -2.11 9.99 -3.07
N ASN A 172 -3.19 10.74 -3.30
CA ASN A 172 -4.55 10.28 -3.05
C ASN A 172 -5.22 9.85 -4.37
N CYS A 173 -5.35 8.55 -4.60
CA CYS A 173 -5.98 7.95 -5.77
C CYS A 173 -7.44 7.52 -5.52
N ASN A 174 -8.09 7.97 -4.43
CA ASN A 174 -9.37 7.44 -3.98
C ASN A 174 -10.59 8.09 -4.64
N ILE A 175 -10.44 9.21 -5.34
CA ILE A 175 -11.57 10.03 -5.81
C ILE A 175 -12.58 9.25 -6.64
N ASP A 176 -12.12 8.36 -7.50
CA ASP A 176 -12.98 7.53 -8.35
C ASP A 176 -13.41 6.21 -7.68
N LEU A 177 -12.80 5.86 -6.54
CA LEU A 177 -13.05 4.61 -5.83
C LEU A 177 -14.20 4.70 -4.83
N ILE A 178 -14.51 5.90 -4.35
CA ILE A 178 -15.51 6.13 -3.29
C ILE A 178 -16.90 6.36 -3.84
N ASP A 179 -17.89 5.89 -3.10
CA ASP A 179 -19.30 6.21 -3.28
C ASP A 179 -19.69 7.49 -2.52
N LYS A 180 -20.98 7.82 -2.49
CA LYS A 180 -21.53 8.98 -1.76
C LYS A 180 -21.37 8.92 -0.23
N ASN A 181 -21.09 7.73 0.32
CA ASN A 181 -20.89 7.51 1.75
C ASN A 181 -19.39 7.52 2.14
N GLY A 182 -18.49 7.64 1.15
CA GLY A 182 -17.04 7.55 1.36
C GLY A 182 -16.52 6.10 1.41
N GLU A 183 -17.36 5.10 1.12
CA GLU A 183 -17.01 3.70 1.06
C GLU A 183 -16.54 3.30 -0.34
N GLN A 184 -15.76 2.20 -0.43
CA GLN A 184 -15.38 1.62 -1.71
C GLN A 184 -16.62 1.25 -2.52
N LYS A 185 -16.69 1.71 -3.78
CA LYS A 185 -17.79 1.35 -4.68
C LYS A 185 -17.89 -0.16 -4.85
N THR A 186 -19.10 -0.69 -4.74
CA THR A 186 -19.40 -2.13 -4.84
C THR A 186 -18.86 -2.76 -6.12
N GLU A 187 -18.85 -2.03 -7.23
CA GLU A 187 -18.36 -2.49 -8.55
C GLU A 187 -16.85 -2.77 -8.59
N TYR A 188 -16.09 -2.24 -7.64
CA TYR A 188 -14.64 -2.49 -7.52
C TYR A 188 -14.31 -3.50 -6.44
N ALA A 189 -15.25 -3.75 -5.50
CA ALA A 189 -15.00 -4.48 -4.27
C ALA A 189 -15.03 -6.00 -4.47
N ILE A 190 -14.01 -6.70 -3.96
CA ILE A 190 -13.99 -8.17 -3.85
C ILE A 190 -14.62 -8.60 -2.53
N ASP A 191 -14.12 -8.08 -1.42
CA ASP A 191 -14.45 -8.50 -0.06
C ASP A 191 -14.61 -7.31 0.93
N GLY A 192 -14.66 -6.11 0.39
CA GLY A 192 -14.77 -4.87 1.15
C GLY A 192 -13.45 -4.19 1.47
N VAL A 193 -12.31 -4.83 1.19
CA VAL A 193 -10.96 -4.23 1.27
C VAL A 193 -10.25 -4.32 -0.07
N HIS A 194 -10.25 -5.50 -0.68
CA HIS A 194 -9.55 -5.76 -1.93
C HIS A 194 -10.39 -5.34 -3.14
N MET A 195 -9.70 -4.98 -4.22
CA MET A 195 -10.31 -4.49 -5.47
C MET A 195 -10.08 -5.46 -6.63
N TYR A 196 -11.04 -5.49 -7.54
CA TYR A 196 -10.85 -6.02 -8.88
C TYR A 196 -9.94 -5.11 -9.73
N ALA A 197 -9.48 -5.63 -10.87
CA ALA A 197 -8.62 -4.89 -11.79
C ALA A 197 -9.22 -3.55 -12.28
N ASN A 198 -10.54 -3.45 -12.40
CA ASN A 198 -11.22 -2.20 -12.78
C ASN A 198 -11.03 -1.08 -11.73
N GLY A 199 -10.94 -1.40 -10.43
CA GLY A 199 -10.58 -0.44 -9.38
C GLY A 199 -9.11 -0.01 -9.51
N TYR A 200 -8.20 -0.95 -9.76
CA TYR A 200 -6.79 -0.63 -9.98
C TYR A 200 -6.54 0.19 -11.24
N LEU A 201 -7.37 0.07 -12.28
CA LEU A 201 -7.32 0.97 -13.44
C LEU A 201 -7.60 2.43 -13.04
N LYS A 202 -8.55 2.67 -12.11
CA LYS A 202 -8.80 4.03 -11.58
C LYS A 202 -7.63 4.57 -10.76
N VAL A 203 -7.01 3.71 -9.94
CA VAL A 203 -5.77 4.05 -9.23
C VAL A 203 -4.68 4.42 -10.22
N PHE A 204 -4.49 3.61 -11.25
CA PHE A 204 -3.48 3.83 -12.29
C PHE A 204 -3.71 5.16 -13.03
N ASP A 205 -4.93 5.46 -13.45
CA ASP A 205 -5.26 6.70 -14.15
C ASP A 205 -4.90 7.95 -13.33
N SER A 206 -4.94 7.85 -11.98
CA SER A 206 -4.54 8.93 -11.06
C SER A 206 -3.01 9.06 -10.91
N LEU A 207 -2.25 7.95 -11.04
CA LEU A 207 -0.81 7.95 -10.78
C LEU A 207 0.06 7.93 -12.04
N VAL A 208 -0.50 7.65 -13.23
CA VAL A 208 0.26 7.46 -14.47
C VAL A 208 1.17 8.64 -14.82
N GLN A 209 0.77 9.87 -14.49
CA GLN A 209 1.57 11.07 -14.71
C GLN A 209 2.92 11.09 -13.96
N TYR A 210 3.11 10.19 -13.00
CA TYR A 210 4.34 10.04 -12.21
C TYR A 210 5.18 8.83 -12.66
N LEU A 211 4.79 8.17 -13.75
CA LEU A 211 5.52 7.05 -14.37
C LEU A 211 6.10 7.52 -15.71
N HIS A 212 7.26 8.18 -15.66
CA HIS A 212 7.95 8.69 -16.86
C HIS A 212 9.45 8.43 -16.79
#